data_53689856dc7a973c9a0f1dd1fe62454d
#
_entry.id   53689856dc7a973c9a0f1dd1fe62454d
#
_cell.length_a   1.000
_cell.length_b   1.000
_cell.length_c   1.000
_cell.angle_alpha   90.00
_cell.angle_beta   90.00
_cell.angle_gamma   90.00
#
_symmetry.space_group_name_H-M   'P 1'
#
loop_
_entity.id
_entity.type
_entity.pdbx_description
1 polymer ?
#
loop_
_entity_poly.entity_id
_entity_poly.type
_entity_poly.pdbx_seq_one_letter_code
_entity_poly.pdbx_strand_id
1 'polypeptide(L)'
;MNFRLLAALTSLSWACAAAPAPTTETAPLPPPSSAAQHLYAAAKNDILQVRSLLRSGRTQSSVGSGFLIGASNLVVTNYHVVSQFALDPDTYVGEWVDTSGQRGNVELLAVDVLHDLAVLCVNRSGTGFFKMPEPLARLAQGQYLYSLGNPLDLGFAISEGAYNGVIARSFYDQLMFTGPINAGMSGGPSVTVDGAVAGVNVSKRLDGELVSFLVPARFAQALLKQVATQTRPPADFTAVVTAQLLQHQRAMVDQLLATPLALKPMAPYRVPVRESEQMRCWGRSNVKADKPFAVDDANCSMESAIFVSGALQTGQISIRHQLLRATGLDQLRFAQLASASFRNENFGSNKDSRLTGPSCTEQFVRSQDVPLRAVLCVRAYRKFAGLYDFALLTASTDQPLISLQSRLDARGVSYENGLRLTRAFLAAFALEPKGGRP
;
A
#
# COMPACT_ATOMS: atom_id res chain seq x y z
N MET A 1 59.02 -63.36 40.89
CA MET A 1 58.24 -63.96 39.80
C MET A 1 57.02 -63.10 39.56
N ASN A 2 57.14 -62.13 38.65
CA ASN A 2 56.09 -61.13 38.38
C ASN A 2 55.56 -61.36 36.97
N PHE A 3 54.33 -61.83 36.88
CA PHE A 3 53.57 -61.88 35.58
C PHE A 3 52.88 -60.57 35.37
N ARG A 4 53.21 -59.87 34.26
CA ARG A 4 52.45 -58.70 33.75
C ARG A 4 51.51 -59.23 32.66
N LEU A 5 50.18 -59.06 32.87
CA LEU A 5 49.17 -59.20 31.83
C LEU A 5 49.12 -57.94 31.02
N LEU A 6 49.32 -58.03 29.69
CA LEU A 6 49.00 -57.00 28.74
C LEU A 6 47.54 -57.20 28.32
N ALA A 7 46.71 -56.23 28.56
CA ALA A 7 45.36 -56.12 27.98
C ALA A 7 45.41 -55.36 26.64
N ALA A 8 45.10 -56.02 25.55
CA ALA A 8 44.95 -55.36 24.23
C ALA A 8 43.54 -54.80 24.08
N LEU A 9 43.44 -53.47 23.98
CA LEU A 9 42.22 -52.77 23.63
C LEU A 9 42.11 -52.76 22.10
N THR A 10 41.15 -53.51 21.53
CA THR A 10 40.73 -53.41 20.14
C THR A 10 39.68 -52.32 20.02
N SER A 11 40.02 -51.17 19.44
CA SER A 11 39.11 -50.11 19.08
C SER A 11 38.34 -50.48 17.78
N LEU A 12 37.07 -50.80 17.91
CA LEU A 12 36.15 -50.91 16.76
C LEU A 12 35.78 -49.51 16.29
N SER A 13 36.36 -49.07 15.19
CA SER A 13 35.95 -47.86 14.48
C SER A 13 34.73 -48.15 13.60
N TRP A 14 33.58 -47.70 14.01
CA TRP A 14 32.39 -47.66 13.14
C TRP A 14 32.56 -46.54 12.12
N ALA A 15 32.83 -46.93 10.87
CA ALA A 15 32.72 -46.02 9.73
C ALA A 15 31.25 -45.87 9.38
N CYS A 16 30.63 -44.72 9.72
CA CYS A 16 29.35 -44.33 9.16
C CYS A 16 29.53 -44.02 7.67
N ALA A 17 29.12 -44.98 6.81
CA ALA A 17 28.96 -44.69 5.38
C ALA A 17 27.81 -43.69 5.20
N ALA A 18 28.12 -42.44 4.86
CA ALA A 18 27.14 -41.46 4.47
C ALA A 18 26.49 -41.95 3.16
N ALA A 19 25.17 -42.22 3.20
CA ALA A 19 24.41 -42.48 2.00
C ALA A 19 24.43 -41.19 1.14
N PRO A 20 24.60 -41.29 -0.20
CA PRO A 20 24.52 -40.12 -1.06
C PRO A 20 23.13 -39.48 -0.91
N ALA A 21 23.10 -38.17 -0.66
CA ALA A 21 21.86 -37.39 -0.61
C ALA A 21 21.11 -37.59 -1.95
N PRO A 22 19.78 -37.81 -1.93
CA PRO A 22 19.02 -37.88 -3.15
C PRO A 22 19.19 -36.58 -3.92
N THR A 23 19.76 -36.62 -5.11
CA THR A 23 19.72 -35.54 -6.07
C THR A 23 18.25 -35.32 -6.41
N THR A 24 17.63 -34.27 -5.82
CA THR A 24 16.34 -33.77 -6.27
C THR A 24 16.55 -33.23 -7.67
N GLU A 25 16.33 -34.07 -8.65
CA GLU A 25 16.12 -33.66 -10.04
C GLU A 25 14.87 -32.75 -10.00
N THR A 26 15.08 -31.45 -10.08
CA THR A 26 13.97 -30.48 -10.19
C THR A 26 13.21 -30.87 -11.44
N ALA A 27 11.99 -31.37 -11.26
CA ALA A 27 11.09 -31.64 -12.37
C ALA A 27 11.02 -30.39 -13.25
N PRO A 28 11.17 -30.51 -14.58
CA PRO A 28 11.11 -29.38 -15.47
C PRO A 28 9.78 -28.66 -15.23
N LEU A 29 9.83 -27.32 -15.11
CA LEU A 29 8.62 -26.50 -14.97
C LEU A 29 7.64 -26.88 -16.09
N PRO A 30 6.35 -27.09 -15.79
CA PRO A 30 5.39 -27.40 -16.83
C PRO A 30 5.42 -26.29 -17.89
N PRO A 31 5.37 -26.62 -19.19
CA PRO A 31 5.37 -25.63 -20.24
C PRO A 31 4.17 -24.69 -20.07
N PRO A 32 4.27 -23.40 -20.50
CA PRO A 32 3.12 -22.50 -20.52
C PRO A 32 1.93 -23.16 -21.20
N SER A 33 0.72 -22.91 -20.72
CA SER A 33 -0.46 -23.49 -21.35
C SER A 33 -0.54 -23.10 -22.83
N SER A 34 -1.10 -23.96 -23.66
CA SER A 34 -1.31 -23.65 -25.09
C SER A 34 -2.16 -22.37 -25.26
N ALA A 35 -3.08 -22.12 -24.33
CA ALA A 35 -3.88 -20.89 -24.29
C ALA A 35 -2.99 -19.64 -24.07
N ALA A 36 -2.04 -19.70 -23.12
CA ALA A 36 -1.10 -18.60 -22.89
C ALA A 36 -0.22 -18.31 -24.12
N GLN A 37 0.26 -19.38 -24.80
CA GLN A 37 1.08 -19.23 -26.02
C GLN A 37 0.31 -18.54 -27.14
N HIS A 38 -0.90 -18.99 -27.43
CA HIS A 38 -1.77 -18.42 -28.46
C HIS A 38 -2.15 -16.97 -28.13
N LEU A 39 -2.52 -16.72 -26.88
CA LEU A 39 -2.90 -15.39 -26.42
C LEU A 39 -1.74 -14.41 -26.52
N TYR A 40 -0.53 -14.80 -26.10
CA TYR A 40 0.66 -13.95 -26.21
C TYR A 40 0.98 -13.62 -27.69
N ALA A 41 0.92 -14.62 -28.58
CA ALA A 41 1.16 -14.42 -30.01
C ALA A 41 0.17 -13.41 -30.63
N ALA A 42 -1.10 -13.45 -30.22
CA ALA A 42 -2.11 -12.51 -30.69
C ALA A 42 -1.99 -11.11 -30.08
N ALA A 43 -1.62 -11.04 -28.78
CA ALA A 43 -1.60 -9.80 -27.99
C ALA A 43 -0.32 -8.97 -28.14
N LYS A 44 0.82 -9.57 -28.51
CA LYS A 44 2.15 -8.95 -28.43
C LYS A 44 2.29 -7.60 -29.14
N ASN A 45 1.49 -7.36 -30.17
CA ASN A 45 1.54 -6.10 -30.91
C ASN A 45 0.78 -4.96 -30.20
N ASP A 46 -0.08 -5.28 -29.26
CA ASP A 46 -0.89 -4.31 -28.50
C ASP A 46 -0.36 -4.05 -27.10
N ILE A 47 0.74 -4.72 -26.70
CA ILE A 47 1.42 -4.49 -25.41
C ILE A 47 2.58 -3.54 -25.65
N LEU A 48 2.68 -2.54 -24.76
CA LEU A 48 3.74 -1.54 -24.81
C LEU A 48 4.45 -1.50 -23.45
N GLN A 49 5.74 -1.22 -23.50
CA GLN A 49 6.46 -0.70 -22.36
C GLN A 49 6.24 0.81 -22.32
N VAL A 50 5.93 1.35 -21.14
CA VAL A 50 5.77 2.78 -20.90
C VAL A 50 6.91 3.24 -19.99
N ARG A 51 7.63 4.27 -20.41
CA ARG A 51 8.81 4.79 -19.72
C ARG A 51 8.63 6.27 -19.39
N SER A 52 9.11 6.67 -18.21
CA SER A 52 9.38 8.08 -17.91
C SER A 52 10.87 8.32 -18.06
N LEU A 53 11.24 9.30 -18.89
CA LEU A 53 12.62 9.65 -19.17
C LEU A 53 12.91 11.06 -18.68
N LEU A 54 14.13 11.30 -18.20
CA LEU A 54 14.65 12.66 -18.02
C LEU A 54 14.70 13.39 -19.35
N ARG A 55 14.11 14.57 -19.44
CA ARG A 55 14.07 15.35 -20.68
C ARG A 55 15.45 15.75 -21.17
N SER A 56 16.37 16.08 -20.25
CA SER A 56 17.72 16.56 -20.57
C SER A 56 18.63 15.51 -21.21
N GLY A 57 18.52 14.24 -20.81
CA GLY A 57 19.45 13.19 -21.26
C GLY A 57 18.76 11.93 -21.75
N ARG A 58 17.44 11.90 -21.84
CA ARG A 58 16.63 10.73 -22.21
C ARG A 58 16.91 9.48 -21.36
N THR A 59 17.48 9.68 -20.17
CA THR A 59 17.77 8.60 -19.22
C THR A 59 16.49 8.12 -18.58
N GLN A 60 16.28 6.82 -18.53
CA GLN A 60 15.09 6.19 -17.91
C GLN A 60 15.07 6.45 -16.41
N SER A 61 13.93 6.91 -15.91
CA SER A 61 13.66 7.17 -14.50
C SER A 61 12.62 6.22 -13.90
N SER A 62 11.62 5.84 -14.69
CA SER A 62 10.68 4.77 -14.33
C SER A 62 10.25 3.98 -15.56
N VAL A 63 9.74 2.78 -15.31
CA VAL A 63 9.27 1.86 -16.35
C VAL A 63 8.08 1.06 -15.85
N GLY A 64 7.15 0.82 -16.76
CA GLY A 64 5.99 -0.05 -16.55
C GLY A 64 5.50 -0.59 -17.89
N SER A 65 4.33 -1.13 -17.90
CA SER A 65 3.63 -1.65 -19.08
C SER A 65 2.38 -0.83 -19.37
N GLY A 66 1.89 -0.95 -20.58
CA GLY A 66 0.60 -0.43 -21.03
C GLY A 66 0.07 -1.29 -22.17
N PHE A 67 -1.16 -1.08 -22.54
CA PHE A 67 -1.76 -1.82 -23.64
C PHE A 67 -2.72 -0.93 -24.46
N LEU A 68 -2.70 -1.13 -25.75
CA LEU A 68 -3.61 -0.49 -26.71
C LEU A 68 -5.01 -1.09 -26.55
N ILE A 69 -6.03 -0.26 -26.46
CA ILE A 69 -7.41 -0.71 -26.30
C ILE A 69 -8.16 -0.62 -27.63
N GLY A 70 -8.70 -1.74 -28.08
CA GLY A 70 -9.38 -1.82 -29.38
C GLY A 70 -8.45 -1.48 -30.53
N ALA A 71 -9.02 -1.02 -31.64
CA ALA A 71 -8.27 -0.52 -32.79
C ALA A 71 -7.92 0.98 -32.68
N SER A 72 -7.93 1.54 -31.46
CA SER A 72 -7.63 2.94 -31.21
C SER A 72 -6.13 3.15 -30.94
N ASN A 73 -5.75 4.41 -30.81
CA ASN A 73 -4.40 4.83 -30.39
C ASN A 73 -4.33 5.14 -28.89
N LEU A 74 -5.32 4.69 -28.12
CA LEU A 74 -5.38 4.89 -26.68
C LEU A 74 -4.69 3.74 -25.96
N VAL A 75 -3.84 4.08 -25.00
CA VAL A 75 -3.11 3.14 -24.14
C VAL A 75 -3.59 3.31 -22.70
N VAL A 76 -3.96 2.20 -22.08
CA VAL A 76 -4.21 2.14 -20.65
C VAL A 76 -2.92 1.71 -19.93
N THR A 77 -2.62 2.37 -18.82
CA THR A 77 -1.49 2.05 -17.93
C THR A 77 -1.80 2.46 -16.48
N ASN A 78 -0.85 2.27 -15.54
CA ASN A 78 -1.01 2.79 -14.19
C ASN A 78 -0.56 4.27 -14.08
N TYR A 79 -1.19 4.99 -13.13
CA TYR A 79 -0.79 6.35 -12.79
C TYR A 79 0.64 6.41 -12.25
N HIS A 80 1.04 5.47 -11.37
CA HIS A 80 2.39 5.48 -10.80
C HIS A 80 3.50 5.34 -11.86
N VAL A 81 3.23 4.73 -13.01
CA VAL A 81 4.17 4.63 -14.15
C VAL A 81 4.40 5.99 -14.80
N VAL A 82 3.36 6.81 -14.88
CA VAL A 82 3.36 8.11 -15.58
C VAL A 82 3.47 9.32 -14.65
N SER A 83 3.43 9.12 -13.34
CA SER A 83 3.34 10.18 -12.33
C SER A 83 4.44 11.24 -12.44
N GLN A 84 5.63 10.87 -12.89
CA GLN A 84 6.76 11.79 -13.04
C GLN A 84 6.47 12.84 -14.11
N PHE A 85 6.14 12.43 -15.34
CA PHE A 85 5.84 13.41 -16.40
C PHE A 85 4.43 14.01 -16.27
N ALA A 86 3.54 13.41 -15.50
CA ALA A 86 2.25 14.02 -15.14
C ALA A 86 2.43 15.23 -14.20
N LEU A 87 3.32 15.13 -13.22
CA LEU A 87 3.52 16.11 -12.16
C LEU A 87 4.68 17.09 -12.41
N ASP A 88 5.66 16.70 -13.23
CA ASP A 88 6.85 17.47 -13.55
C ASP A 88 7.16 17.38 -15.06
N PRO A 89 6.28 17.87 -15.95
CA PRO A 89 6.42 17.76 -17.41
C PRO A 89 7.64 18.51 -17.96
N ASP A 90 8.15 19.50 -17.25
CA ASP A 90 9.37 20.22 -17.63
C ASP A 90 10.62 19.39 -17.41
N THR A 91 10.60 18.46 -16.47
CA THR A 91 11.73 17.58 -16.11
C THR A 91 11.66 16.23 -16.83
N TYR A 92 10.46 15.69 -16.99
CA TYR A 92 10.26 14.34 -17.52
C TYR A 92 9.41 14.33 -18.79
N VAL A 93 9.61 13.28 -19.59
CA VAL A 93 8.85 13.01 -20.81
C VAL A 93 8.52 11.52 -20.86
N GLY A 94 7.34 11.20 -21.42
CA GLY A 94 6.90 9.82 -21.60
C GLY A 94 7.34 9.26 -22.97
N GLU A 95 7.67 7.96 -22.97
CA GLU A 95 8.02 7.19 -24.17
C GLU A 95 7.32 5.84 -24.11
N TRP A 96 6.87 5.33 -25.27
CA TRP A 96 6.45 3.93 -25.42
C TRP A 96 7.49 3.15 -26.23
N VAL A 97 7.60 1.83 -25.93
CA VAL A 97 8.42 0.88 -26.69
C VAL A 97 7.59 -0.38 -26.91
N ASP A 98 7.56 -0.90 -28.13
CA ASP A 98 6.86 -2.15 -28.44
C ASP A 98 7.78 -3.39 -28.42
N THR A 99 7.20 -4.56 -28.72
CA THR A 99 7.91 -5.84 -28.74
C THR A 99 8.97 -5.94 -29.85
N SER A 100 8.94 -5.09 -30.88
CA SER A 100 9.95 -5.01 -31.94
C SER A 100 11.07 -4.01 -31.65
N GLY A 101 10.96 -3.26 -30.55
CA GLY A 101 11.89 -2.19 -30.16
C GLY A 101 11.58 -0.85 -30.83
N GLN A 102 10.47 -0.72 -31.56
CA GLN A 102 10.00 0.58 -32.02
C GLN A 102 9.57 1.42 -30.83
N ARG A 103 9.80 2.72 -30.92
CA ARG A 103 9.53 3.66 -29.83
C ARG A 103 8.94 4.96 -30.34
N GLY A 104 8.21 5.64 -29.47
CA GLY A 104 7.64 6.95 -29.76
C GLY A 104 7.22 7.68 -28.50
N ASN A 105 6.82 8.93 -28.66
CA ASN A 105 6.33 9.74 -27.56
C ASN A 105 4.92 9.32 -27.14
N VAL A 106 4.58 9.60 -25.89
CA VAL A 106 3.22 9.48 -25.37
C VAL A 106 2.69 10.86 -25.01
N GLU A 107 1.40 11.05 -25.18
CA GLU A 107 0.64 12.18 -24.65
C GLU A 107 -0.27 11.68 -23.54
N LEU A 108 -0.23 12.31 -22.36
CA LEU A 108 -1.10 11.99 -21.24
C LEU A 108 -2.47 12.64 -21.42
N LEU A 109 -3.53 11.84 -21.46
CA LEU A 109 -4.90 12.31 -21.65
C LEU A 109 -5.67 12.44 -20.36
N ALA A 110 -5.55 11.44 -19.46
CA ALA A 110 -6.28 11.44 -18.19
C ALA A 110 -5.53 10.61 -17.14
N VAL A 111 -5.79 10.92 -15.86
CA VAL A 111 -5.32 10.15 -14.71
C VAL A 111 -6.46 9.89 -13.73
N ASP A 112 -6.40 8.75 -13.09
CA ASP A 112 -7.21 8.39 -11.93
C ASP A 112 -6.25 7.92 -10.82
N VAL A 113 -5.88 8.86 -9.95
CA VAL A 113 -4.91 8.59 -8.87
C VAL A 113 -5.48 7.65 -7.81
N LEU A 114 -6.81 7.62 -7.67
CA LEU A 114 -7.49 6.81 -6.66
C LEU A 114 -7.47 5.32 -7.00
N HIS A 115 -7.54 5.00 -8.29
CA HIS A 115 -7.46 3.63 -8.80
C HIS A 115 -6.12 3.33 -9.47
N ASP A 116 -5.16 4.26 -9.39
CA ASP A 116 -3.82 4.09 -9.98
C ASP A 116 -3.87 3.81 -11.50
N LEU A 117 -4.66 4.57 -12.26
CA LEU A 117 -4.83 4.41 -13.71
C LEU A 117 -4.46 5.68 -14.46
N ALA A 118 -4.03 5.51 -15.71
CA ALA A 118 -3.82 6.59 -16.67
C ALA A 118 -4.20 6.13 -18.09
N VAL A 119 -4.61 7.11 -18.91
CA VAL A 119 -4.85 6.92 -20.35
C VAL A 119 -3.89 7.83 -21.11
N LEU A 120 -3.18 7.23 -22.06
CA LEU A 120 -2.24 7.88 -22.95
C LEU A 120 -2.74 7.81 -24.39
N CYS A 121 -2.27 8.75 -25.22
CA CYS A 121 -2.36 8.68 -26.67
C CYS A 121 -0.96 8.41 -27.25
N VAL A 122 -0.90 7.55 -28.26
CA VAL A 122 0.34 7.22 -28.98
C VAL A 122 0.14 7.36 -30.50
N ASN A 123 1.24 7.44 -31.24
CA ASN A 123 1.23 7.60 -32.70
C ASN A 123 1.09 6.27 -33.48
N ARG A 124 0.43 5.29 -32.89
CA ARG A 124 0.10 4.00 -33.53
C ARG A 124 -1.27 3.49 -33.05
N SER A 125 -1.92 2.68 -33.86
CA SER A 125 -3.19 2.04 -33.50
C SER A 125 -3.01 0.59 -33.06
N GLY A 126 -3.89 0.14 -32.19
CA GLY A 126 -3.96 -1.26 -31.76
C GLY A 126 -4.54 -2.17 -32.86
N THR A 127 -4.33 -3.48 -32.72
CA THR A 127 -4.90 -4.51 -33.60
C THR A 127 -6.35 -4.85 -33.27
N GLY A 128 -6.85 -4.37 -32.11
CA GLY A 128 -8.18 -4.69 -31.62
C GLY A 128 -8.26 -5.94 -30.76
N PHE A 129 -7.10 -6.46 -30.32
CA PHE A 129 -7.06 -7.67 -29.51
C PHE A 129 -7.65 -7.43 -28.12
N PHE A 130 -7.20 -6.41 -27.38
CA PHE A 130 -7.72 -6.10 -26.05
C PHE A 130 -9.06 -5.40 -26.13
N LYS A 131 -10.07 -5.98 -25.47
CA LYS A 131 -11.45 -5.49 -25.52
C LYS A 131 -11.96 -5.21 -24.11
N MET A 132 -12.79 -4.18 -23.99
CA MET A 132 -13.60 -3.91 -22.80
C MET A 132 -15.07 -3.91 -23.19
N PRO A 133 -15.72 -5.08 -23.28
CA PRO A 133 -17.12 -5.20 -23.72
C PRO A 133 -18.06 -4.49 -22.73
N GLU A 134 -19.22 -4.06 -23.21
CA GLU A 134 -20.32 -3.57 -22.38
C GLU A 134 -21.52 -4.52 -22.49
N PRO A 135 -21.99 -5.10 -21.37
CA PRO A 135 -21.39 -5.05 -20.02
C PRO A 135 -20.05 -5.80 -19.95
N LEU A 136 -19.22 -5.44 -18.99
CA LEU A 136 -17.98 -6.18 -18.72
C LEU A 136 -18.30 -7.64 -18.38
N ALA A 137 -17.40 -8.54 -18.79
CA ALA A 137 -17.53 -9.95 -18.50
C ALA A 137 -17.56 -10.20 -16.98
N ARG A 138 -18.52 -11.01 -16.52
CA ARG A 138 -18.54 -11.47 -15.13
C ARG A 138 -17.48 -12.54 -14.94
N LEU A 139 -16.61 -12.32 -13.97
CA LEU A 139 -15.58 -13.29 -13.60
C LEU A 139 -16.12 -14.27 -12.58
N ALA A 140 -15.89 -15.56 -12.80
CA ALA A 140 -16.14 -16.59 -11.79
C ALA A 140 -14.87 -16.80 -10.95
N GLN A 141 -15.00 -16.95 -9.63
CA GLN A 141 -13.88 -17.29 -8.76
C GLN A 141 -13.25 -18.62 -9.19
N GLY A 142 -11.93 -18.65 -9.30
CA GLY A 142 -11.18 -19.78 -9.87
C GLY A 142 -10.97 -19.70 -11.38
N GLN A 143 -11.61 -18.75 -12.08
CA GLN A 143 -11.39 -18.53 -13.51
C GLN A 143 -9.95 -18.11 -13.78
N TYR A 144 -9.33 -18.75 -14.77
CA TYR A 144 -7.97 -18.37 -15.20
C TYR A 144 -7.97 -17.03 -15.93
N LEU A 145 -6.99 -16.20 -15.55
CA LEU A 145 -6.66 -14.96 -16.22
C LEU A 145 -5.19 -15.00 -16.67
N TYR A 146 -4.90 -14.22 -17.69
CA TYR A 146 -3.58 -14.10 -18.30
C TYR A 146 -3.10 -12.66 -18.15
N SER A 147 -2.01 -12.48 -17.40
CA SER A 147 -1.41 -11.17 -17.14
C SER A 147 -0.22 -10.96 -18.07
N LEU A 148 -0.18 -9.84 -18.77
CA LEU A 148 0.87 -9.50 -19.74
C LEU A 148 1.60 -8.23 -19.29
N GLY A 149 2.87 -8.14 -19.64
CA GLY A 149 3.70 -6.96 -19.35
C GLY A 149 5.18 -7.22 -19.59
N ASN A 150 6.03 -6.26 -19.19
CA ASN A 150 7.49 -6.35 -19.33
C ASN A 150 8.15 -6.42 -17.94
N PRO A 151 8.27 -7.62 -17.34
CA PRO A 151 8.84 -7.75 -15.99
C PRO A 151 10.31 -7.33 -15.97
N LEU A 152 10.67 -6.49 -15.01
CA LEU A 152 12.06 -6.07 -14.71
C LEU A 152 12.83 -5.51 -15.91
N ASP A 153 12.14 -5.02 -16.94
CA ASP A 153 12.74 -4.57 -18.21
C ASP A 153 13.54 -5.68 -18.94
N LEU A 154 13.15 -6.95 -18.72
CA LEU A 154 13.83 -8.11 -19.31
C LEU A 154 13.18 -8.62 -20.60
N GLY A 155 12.11 -7.98 -21.05
CA GLY A 155 11.31 -8.38 -22.20
C GLY A 155 9.86 -8.66 -21.83
N PHE A 156 9.01 -8.70 -22.86
CA PHE A 156 7.58 -8.93 -22.66
C PHE A 156 7.30 -10.39 -22.28
N ALA A 157 6.47 -10.58 -21.29
CA ALA A 157 6.10 -11.89 -20.75
C ALA A 157 4.59 -12.00 -20.51
N ILE A 158 4.13 -13.23 -20.44
CA ILE A 158 2.78 -13.59 -19.98
C ILE A 158 2.88 -14.48 -18.75
N SER A 159 2.02 -14.24 -17.78
CA SER A 159 1.80 -15.14 -16.63
C SER A 159 0.34 -15.51 -16.53
N GLU A 160 0.05 -16.68 -15.99
CA GLU A 160 -1.30 -17.17 -15.79
C GLU A 160 -1.60 -17.48 -14.34
N GLY A 161 -2.83 -17.35 -13.92
CA GLY A 161 -3.29 -17.61 -12.56
C GLY A 161 -4.79 -17.48 -12.42
N ALA A 162 -5.32 -17.80 -11.25
CA ALA A 162 -6.74 -17.75 -10.98
C ALA A 162 -7.18 -16.39 -10.42
N TYR A 163 -8.35 -15.95 -10.83
CA TYR A 163 -9.09 -14.88 -10.16
C TYR A 163 -9.69 -15.41 -8.85
N ASN A 164 -9.46 -14.73 -7.73
CA ASN A 164 -9.90 -15.17 -6.41
C ASN A 164 -10.87 -14.20 -5.72
N GLY A 165 -11.57 -13.40 -6.49
CA GLY A 165 -12.57 -12.48 -5.96
C GLY A 165 -12.05 -11.05 -5.76
N VAL A 166 -12.94 -10.21 -5.21
CA VAL A 166 -12.65 -8.82 -4.86
C VAL A 166 -12.14 -8.76 -3.43
N ILE A 167 -11.14 -7.93 -3.19
CA ILE A 167 -10.58 -7.73 -1.84
C ILE A 167 -11.53 -6.83 -1.06
N ALA A 168 -12.11 -7.36 0.02
CA ALA A 168 -13.06 -6.64 0.85
C ALA A 168 -12.44 -5.52 1.72
N ARG A 169 -11.11 -5.43 1.82
CA ARG A 169 -10.42 -4.59 2.82
C ARG A 169 -9.68 -3.39 2.23
N SER A 170 -9.87 -3.11 0.98
CA SER A 170 -9.38 -1.88 0.35
C SER A 170 -10.47 -0.84 0.30
N PHE A 171 -10.12 0.46 0.34
CA PHE A 171 -11.09 1.54 0.15
C PHE A 171 -11.72 1.48 -1.24
N TYR A 172 -10.92 1.09 -2.23
CA TYR A 172 -11.36 0.82 -3.59
C TYR A 172 -11.20 -0.65 -3.92
N ASP A 173 -12.14 -1.21 -4.68
CA ASP A 173 -12.09 -2.60 -5.08
C ASP A 173 -10.80 -2.95 -5.83
N GLN A 174 -10.21 -4.07 -5.44
CA GLN A 174 -9.10 -4.71 -6.15
C GLN A 174 -9.43 -6.17 -6.37
N LEU A 175 -8.99 -6.73 -7.49
CA LEU A 175 -9.15 -8.16 -7.77
C LEU A 175 -7.91 -8.89 -7.25
N MET A 176 -8.13 -10.01 -6.58
CA MET A 176 -7.06 -10.90 -6.15
C MET A 176 -6.75 -11.89 -7.27
N PHE A 177 -5.47 -11.97 -7.64
CA PHE A 177 -4.94 -12.81 -8.71
C PHE A 177 -3.75 -13.64 -8.18
N THR A 178 -3.74 -14.94 -8.45
CA THR A 178 -2.67 -15.84 -7.98
C THR A 178 -1.54 -16.05 -8.98
N GLY A 179 -1.58 -15.40 -10.12
CA GLY A 179 -0.45 -15.37 -11.05
C GLY A 179 0.64 -14.39 -10.60
N PRO A 180 1.91 -14.64 -10.97
CA PRO A 180 2.99 -13.75 -10.61
C PRO A 180 2.92 -12.43 -11.38
N ILE A 181 2.93 -11.31 -10.65
CA ILE A 181 3.13 -9.96 -11.17
C ILE A 181 4.44 -9.42 -10.59
N ASN A 182 5.35 -8.99 -11.46
CA ASN A 182 6.63 -8.41 -11.09
C ASN A 182 6.70 -6.92 -11.43
N ALA A 183 7.65 -6.21 -10.83
CA ALA A 183 7.93 -4.83 -11.18
C ALA A 183 8.15 -4.71 -12.71
N GLY A 184 7.60 -3.67 -13.33
CA GLY A 184 7.57 -3.49 -14.77
C GLY A 184 6.33 -4.07 -15.47
N MET A 185 5.61 -5.03 -14.87
CA MET A 185 4.31 -5.50 -15.38
C MET A 185 3.15 -4.56 -15.02
N SER A 186 3.35 -3.64 -14.09
CA SER A 186 2.36 -2.62 -13.71
C SER A 186 1.88 -1.84 -14.93
N GLY A 187 0.56 -1.66 -15.04
CA GLY A 187 -0.10 -1.02 -16.17
C GLY A 187 -0.43 -1.96 -17.34
N GLY A 188 0.14 -3.16 -17.35
CA GLY A 188 -0.23 -4.19 -18.32
C GLY A 188 -1.62 -4.79 -18.04
N PRO A 189 -2.24 -5.46 -19.02
CA PRO A 189 -3.57 -6.03 -18.87
C PRO A 189 -3.53 -7.41 -18.20
N SER A 190 -4.54 -7.72 -17.43
CA SER A 190 -4.95 -9.09 -17.12
C SER A 190 -6.26 -9.40 -17.84
N VAL A 191 -6.28 -10.45 -18.64
CA VAL A 191 -7.36 -10.75 -19.59
C VAL A 191 -7.88 -12.17 -19.44
N THR A 192 -9.08 -12.39 -19.93
CA THR A 192 -9.64 -13.73 -20.17
C THR A 192 -9.02 -14.31 -21.46
N VAL A 193 -9.24 -15.60 -21.71
CA VAL A 193 -8.66 -16.32 -22.86
C VAL A 193 -9.08 -15.72 -24.23
N ASP A 194 -10.19 -15.01 -24.31
CA ASP A 194 -10.72 -14.33 -25.49
C ASP A 194 -10.27 -12.87 -25.64
N GLY A 195 -9.34 -12.40 -24.77
CA GLY A 195 -8.79 -11.05 -24.80
C GLY A 195 -9.65 -9.97 -24.14
N ALA A 196 -10.73 -10.35 -23.43
CA ALA A 196 -11.50 -9.40 -22.65
C ALA A 196 -10.70 -8.98 -21.40
N VAL A 197 -10.51 -7.66 -21.22
CA VAL A 197 -9.76 -7.12 -20.10
C VAL A 197 -10.57 -7.28 -18.82
N ALA A 198 -10.01 -8.05 -17.88
CA ALA A 198 -10.54 -8.25 -16.53
C ALA A 198 -10.06 -7.17 -15.56
N GLY A 199 -8.82 -6.75 -15.72
CA GLY A 199 -8.20 -5.72 -14.88
C GLY A 199 -6.84 -5.27 -15.39
N VAL A 200 -6.26 -4.28 -14.70
CA VAL A 200 -4.94 -3.72 -14.97
C VAL A 200 -4.00 -4.13 -13.83
N ASN A 201 -2.84 -4.67 -14.16
CA ASN A 201 -1.82 -5.10 -13.20
C ASN A 201 -1.35 -3.91 -12.37
N VAL A 202 -1.33 -4.02 -11.03
CA VAL A 202 -0.91 -2.89 -10.20
C VAL A 202 0.21 -3.24 -9.23
N SER A 203 0.10 -4.33 -8.48
CA SER A 203 1.06 -4.64 -7.42
C SER A 203 0.98 -6.10 -6.98
N LYS A 204 1.93 -6.50 -6.12
CA LYS A 204 1.91 -7.76 -5.39
C LYS A 204 2.13 -7.52 -3.90
N ARG A 205 1.69 -8.43 -3.05
CA ARG A 205 2.10 -8.44 -1.66
C ARG A 205 3.57 -8.89 -1.55
N LEU A 206 4.33 -8.17 -0.72
CA LEU A 206 5.73 -8.53 -0.46
C LEU A 206 5.88 -9.55 0.67
N ASP A 207 4.83 -9.72 1.49
CA ASP A 207 4.75 -10.62 2.64
C ASP A 207 3.94 -11.90 2.34
N GLY A 208 3.66 -12.18 1.06
CA GLY A 208 2.96 -13.37 0.59
C GLY A 208 3.40 -13.79 -0.80
N GLU A 209 3.43 -15.10 -1.06
CA GLU A 209 3.72 -15.65 -2.38
C GLU A 209 2.44 -15.72 -3.22
N LEU A 210 2.56 -15.44 -4.52
CA LEU A 210 1.48 -15.53 -5.52
C LEU A 210 0.21 -14.75 -5.13
N VAL A 211 0.37 -13.65 -4.40
CA VAL A 211 -0.73 -12.73 -4.08
C VAL A 211 -0.50 -11.44 -4.83
N SER A 212 -1.18 -11.31 -5.95
CA SER A 212 -1.11 -10.15 -6.84
C SER A 212 -2.47 -9.45 -6.90
N PHE A 213 -2.44 -8.17 -7.25
CA PHE A 213 -3.63 -7.33 -7.27
C PHE A 213 -3.79 -6.68 -8.65
N LEU A 214 -5.05 -6.62 -9.09
CA LEU A 214 -5.44 -5.96 -10.33
C LEU A 214 -6.45 -4.87 -10.00
N VAL A 215 -6.34 -3.75 -10.70
CA VAL A 215 -7.40 -2.75 -10.75
C VAL A 215 -8.53 -3.27 -11.65
N PRO A 216 -9.78 -3.38 -11.17
CA PRO A 216 -10.90 -3.84 -11.99
C PRO A 216 -11.06 -3.05 -13.29
N ALA A 217 -11.31 -3.74 -14.40
CA ALA A 217 -11.45 -3.12 -15.73
C ALA A 217 -12.50 -2.01 -15.79
N ARG A 218 -13.55 -2.04 -14.93
CA ARG A 218 -14.59 -0.98 -14.89
C ARG A 218 -14.04 0.40 -14.62
N PHE A 219 -12.96 0.52 -13.83
CA PHE A 219 -12.34 1.82 -13.55
C PHE A 219 -11.57 2.34 -14.78
N ALA A 220 -10.86 1.46 -15.49
CA ALA A 220 -10.22 1.82 -16.75
C ALA A 220 -11.26 2.20 -17.82
N GLN A 221 -12.37 1.46 -17.90
CA GLN A 221 -13.49 1.77 -18.81
C GLN A 221 -14.11 3.14 -18.50
N ALA A 222 -14.32 3.46 -17.21
CA ALA A 222 -14.83 4.78 -16.80
C ALA A 222 -13.86 5.90 -17.21
N LEU A 223 -12.55 5.70 -17.03
CA LEU A 223 -11.54 6.68 -17.43
C LEU A 223 -11.47 6.86 -18.96
N LEU A 224 -11.59 5.78 -19.73
CA LEU A 224 -11.68 5.84 -21.20
C LEU A 224 -12.95 6.59 -21.68
N LYS A 225 -14.09 6.38 -21.02
CA LYS A 225 -15.33 7.14 -21.32
C LYS A 225 -15.15 8.63 -21.02
N GLN A 226 -14.47 8.99 -19.93
CA GLN A 226 -14.12 10.36 -19.64
C GLN A 226 -13.27 10.97 -20.76
N VAL A 227 -12.22 10.26 -21.22
CA VAL A 227 -11.37 10.71 -22.34
C VAL A 227 -12.17 10.93 -23.61
N ALA A 228 -13.12 10.04 -23.93
CA ALA A 228 -13.95 10.14 -25.13
C ALA A 228 -14.86 11.40 -25.15
N THR A 229 -15.15 11.97 -24.00
CA THR A 229 -15.96 13.19 -23.86
C THR A 229 -15.12 14.46 -23.72
N GLN A 230 -13.80 14.35 -23.57
CA GLN A 230 -12.90 15.50 -23.44
C GLN A 230 -12.61 16.13 -24.81
N THR A 231 -12.61 17.45 -24.87
CA THR A 231 -12.19 18.20 -26.05
C THR A 231 -10.67 18.36 -26.15
N ARG A 232 -9.99 18.33 -25.01
CA ARG A 232 -8.51 18.42 -24.88
C ARG A 232 -8.06 17.83 -23.55
N PRO A 233 -6.79 17.37 -23.44
CA PRO A 233 -6.23 16.94 -22.16
C PRO A 233 -6.18 18.09 -21.14
N PRO A 234 -6.18 17.81 -19.84
CA PRO A 234 -5.94 18.79 -18.79
C PRO A 234 -4.58 19.48 -18.97
N ALA A 235 -4.55 20.80 -18.80
CA ALA A 235 -3.29 21.57 -18.87
C ALA A 235 -2.42 21.37 -17.62
N ASP A 236 -3.03 21.01 -16.47
CA ASP A 236 -2.34 20.80 -15.19
C ASP A 236 -2.87 19.53 -14.50
N PHE A 237 -2.11 18.47 -14.60
CA PHE A 237 -2.41 17.21 -13.92
C PHE A 237 -2.19 17.28 -12.40
N THR A 238 -1.40 18.22 -11.89
CA THR A 238 -1.28 18.45 -10.44
C THR A 238 -2.60 18.90 -9.85
N ALA A 239 -3.31 19.78 -10.54
CA ALA A 239 -4.66 20.23 -10.13
C ALA A 239 -5.67 19.07 -10.17
N VAL A 240 -5.62 18.22 -11.21
CA VAL A 240 -6.49 17.03 -11.33
C VAL A 240 -6.25 16.05 -10.17
N VAL A 241 -5.00 15.70 -9.91
CA VAL A 241 -4.61 14.81 -8.80
C VAL A 241 -5.03 15.40 -7.45
N THR A 242 -4.81 16.71 -7.25
CA THR A 242 -5.23 17.40 -6.02
C THR A 242 -6.73 17.30 -5.79
N ALA A 243 -7.53 17.54 -6.83
CA ALA A 243 -8.99 17.47 -6.73
C ALA A 243 -9.47 16.05 -6.37
N GLN A 244 -8.90 15.01 -6.99
CA GLN A 244 -9.21 13.62 -6.69
C GLN A 244 -8.84 13.26 -5.25
N LEU A 245 -7.65 13.65 -4.77
CA LEU A 245 -7.22 13.40 -3.39
C LEU A 245 -8.10 14.14 -2.37
N LEU A 246 -8.52 15.38 -2.67
CA LEU A 246 -9.45 16.14 -1.82
C LEU A 246 -10.85 15.49 -1.77
N GLN A 247 -11.32 14.94 -2.88
CA GLN A 247 -12.56 14.17 -2.90
C GLN A 247 -12.46 12.90 -2.08
N HIS A 248 -11.39 12.12 -2.27
CA HIS A 248 -11.15 10.87 -1.54
C HIS A 248 -11.10 11.11 -0.04
N GLN A 249 -10.28 12.06 0.44
CA GLN A 249 -10.11 12.30 1.87
C GLN A 249 -11.43 12.73 2.54
N ARG A 250 -12.31 13.44 1.83
CA ARG A 250 -13.64 13.79 2.34
C ARG A 250 -14.46 12.53 2.57
N ALA A 251 -14.60 11.67 1.54
CA ALA A 251 -15.35 10.42 1.65
C ALA A 251 -14.80 9.51 2.75
N MET A 252 -13.46 9.38 2.83
CA MET A 252 -12.78 8.57 3.85
C MET A 252 -13.06 9.07 5.27
N VAL A 253 -12.95 10.36 5.52
CA VAL A 253 -13.19 10.94 6.85
C VAL A 253 -14.68 10.90 7.21
N ASP A 254 -15.58 11.18 6.26
CA ASP A 254 -17.02 11.11 6.49
C ASP A 254 -17.45 9.68 6.83
N GLN A 255 -16.95 8.67 6.13
CA GLN A 255 -17.21 7.27 6.44
C GLN A 255 -16.64 6.86 7.81
N LEU A 256 -15.42 7.29 8.15
CA LEU A 256 -14.79 6.98 9.43
C LEU A 256 -15.53 7.61 10.61
N LEU A 257 -16.07 8.81 10.44
CA LEU A 257 -16.79 9.54 11.47
C LEU A 257 -18.33 9.41 11.38
N ALA A 258 -18.85 8.56 10.49
CA ALA A 258 -20.29 8.33 10.35
C ALA A 258 -20.94 7.81 11.65
N THR A 259 -20.16 7.12 12.47
CA THR A 259 -20.54 6.70 13.83
C THR A 259 -19.46 7.11 14.82
N PRO A 260 -19.77 7.31 16.11
CA PRO A 260 -18.75 7.57 17.14
C PRO A 260 -17.66 6.50 17.14
N LEU A 261 -16.45 6.87 17.57
CA LEU A 261 -15.36 5.90 17.78
C LEU A 261 -15.77 4.93 18.90
N ALA A 262 -15.59 3.64 18.68
CA ALA A 262 -15.84 2.64 19.70
C ALA A 262 -14.79 2.74 20.82
N LEU A 263 -15.19 2.46 22.05
CA LEU A 263 -14.29 2.44 23.20
C LEU A 263 -13.91 1.00 23.54
N LYS A 264 -12.62 0.67 23.51
CA LYS A 264 -12.11 -0.61 23.99
C LYS A 264 -11.39 -0.45 25.34
N PRO A 265 -11.52 -1.43 26.25
CA PRO A 265 -10.83 -1.38 27.53
C PRO A 265 -9.31 -1.48 27.36
N MET A 266 -8.60 -0.67 28.13
CA MET A 266 -7.15 -0.66 28.30
C MET A 266 -6.86 -0.18 29.72
N ALA A 267 -7.26 -1.01 30.71
CA ALA A 267 -7.39 -0.65 32.11
C ALA A 267 -6.19 0.14 32.68
N PRO A 268 -6.42 1.26 33.38
CA PRO A 268 -7.72 1.76 33.89
C PRO A 268 -8.50 2.66 32.91
N TYR A 269 -8.10 2.69 31.64
CA TYR A 269 -8.69 3.56 30.62
C TYR A 269 -9.56 2.76 29.64
N ARG A 270 -10.43 3.49 28.94
CA ARG A 270 -11.10 3.06 27.71
C ARG A 270 -10.65 3.98 26.57
N VAL A 271 -10.19 3.39 25.48
CA VAL A 271 -9.52 4.10 24.38
C VAL A 271 -10.32 4.07 23.08
N PRO A 272 -10.31 5.18 22.29
CA PRO A 272 -11.01 5.25 21.03
C PRO A 272 -10.37 4.36 19.97
N VAL A 273 -11.15 3.48 19.36
CA VAL A 273 -10.74 2.64 18.24
C VAL A 273 -11.76 2.74 17.11
N ARG A 274 -11.29 2.46 15.89
CA ARG A 274 -12.14 2.23 14.74
C ARG A 274 -11.78 0.89 14.12
N GLU A 275 -12.72 0.00 14.07
CA GLU A 275 -12.63 -1.26 13.35
C GLU A 275 -13.71 -1.28 12.28
N SER A 276 -13.32 -1.50 11.03
CA SER A 276 -14.20 -1.52 9.86
C SER A 276 -13.61 -2.42 8.79
N GLU A 277 -14.28 -2.56 7.66
CA GLU A 277 -13.72 -3.30 6.52
C GLU A 277 -12.38 -2.73 6.04
N GLN A 278 -12.20 -1.38 6.11
CA GLN A 278 -11.00 -0.70 5.63
C GLN A 278 -9.95 -0.51 6.73
N MET A 279 -10.29 -0.66 8.02
CA MET A 279 -9.39 -0.42 9.13
C MET A 279 -9.37 -1.61 10.09
N ARG A 280 -8.20 -2.21 10.28
CA ARG A 280 -7.99 -3.38 11.14
C ARG A 280 -7.25 -3.00 12.40
N CYS A 281 -7.65 -3.65 13.50
CA CYS A 281 -7.00 -3.49 14.79
C CYS A 281 -6.22 -4.75 15.19
N TRP A 282 -5.00 -4.53 15.68
CA TRP A 282 -4.12 -5.57 16.20
C TRP A 282 -3.66 -5.19 17.59
N GLY A 283 -3.61 -6.15 18.50
CA GLY A 283 -3.07 -5.99 19.83
C GLY A 283 -1.79 -6.80 20.04
N ARG A 284 -0.91 -6.29 20.87
CA ARG A 284 0.31 -6.96 21.31
C ARG A 284 0.59 -6.60 22.75
N SER A 285 1.01 -7.58 23.56
CA SER A 285 1.48 -7.36 24.92
C SER A 285 2.90 -7.93 25.08
N ASN A 286 3.75 -7.23 25.83
CA ASN A 286 5.09 -7.69 26.16
C ASN A 286 5.27 -7.97 27.64
N VAL A 287 4.19 -8.35 28.33
CA VAL A 287 4.24 -8.71 29.73
C VAL A 287 5.18 -9.92 29.91
N LYS A 288 6.31 -9.67 30.58
CA LYS A 288 7.31 -10.68 30.97
C LYS A 288 7.64 -10.50 32.43
N ALA A 289 7.76 -11.59 33.17
CA ALA A 289 8.02 -11.58 34.60
C ALA A 289 9.37 -10.96 35.00
N ASP A 290 10.34 -10.96 34.07
CA ASP A 290 11.70 -10.44 34.24
C ASP A 290 11.86 -8.96 33.90
N LYS A 291 10.82 -8.32 33.35
CA LYS A 291 10.91 -6.89 32.97
C LYS A 291 10.31 -5.99 34.06
N PRO A 292 10.95 -4.86 34.36
CA PRO A 292 10.49 -3.92 35.38
C PRO A 292 9.30 -3.05 34.91
N PHE A 293 8.80 -3.27 33.69
CA PHE A 293 7.62 -2.62 33.12
C PHE A 293 6.92 -3.51 32.11
N ALA A 294 5.65 -3.31 31.95
CA ALA A 294 4.81 -3.95 30.93
C ALA A 294 4.31 -2.93 29.92
N VAL A 295 4.13 -3.36 28.67
CA VAL A 295 3.57 -2.55 27.58
C VAL A 295 2.48 -3.35 26.88
N ASP A 296 1.30 -2.78 26.77
CA ASP A 296 0.22 -3.27 25.92
C ASP A 296 0.04 -2.29 24.77
N ASP A 297 0.12 -2.78 23.54
CA ASP A 297 -0.10 -2.02 22.32
C ASP A 297 -1.43 -2.40 21.68
N ALA A 298 -2.17 -1.43 21.20
CA ALA A 298 -3.29 -1.60 20.26
C ALA A 298 -3.08 -0.66 19.08
N ASN A 299 -3.12 -1.21 17.87
CA ASN A 299 -2.92 -0.44 16.64
C ASN A 299 -4.03 -0.74 15.64
N CYS A 300 -4.77 0.29 15.24
CA CYS A 300 -5.77 0.23 14.20
C CYS A 300 -5.27 1.05 13.00
N SER A 301 -5.16 0.43 11.82
CA SER A 301 -4.65 1.11 10.63
C SER A 301 -5.39 0.68 9.37
N MET A 302 -5.49 1.60 8.42
CA MET A 302 -5.89 1.29 7.05
C MET A 302 -4.74 0.55 6.35
N GLU A 303 -5.06 -0.52 5.64
CA GLU A 303 -4.08 -1.34 4.91
C GLU A 303 -3.75 -0.76 3.54
N SER A 304 -4.66 0.01 2.94
CA SER A 304 -4.48 0.64 1.64
C SER A 304 -3.97 2.07 1.76
N ALA A 305 -3.16 2.48 0.80
CA ALA A 305 -2.70 3.85 0.62
C ALA A 305 -2.83 4.24 -0.85
N ILE A 306 -2.95 5.54 -1.12
CA ILE A 306 -2.93 6.09 -2.46
C ILE A 306 -1.50 6.53 -2.77
N PHE A 307 -0.96 6.01 -3.87
CA PHE A 307 0.32 6.46 -4.40
C PHE A 307 0.15 7.85 -5.04
N VAL A 308 1.02 8.79 -4.69
CA VAL A 308 1.02 10.15 -5.25
C VAL A 308 2.21 10.38 -6.15
N SER A 309 3.42 10.19 -5.65
CA SER A 309 4.65 10.28 -6.45
C SER A 309 5.88 9.76 -5.67
N GLY A 310 6.76 9.01 -6.33
CA GLY A 310 7.96 8.47 -5.69
C GLY A 310 7.62 7.67 -4.43
N ALA A 311 8.15 8.08 -3.26
CA ALA A 311 7.81 7.46 -1.97
C ALA A 311 6.60 8.11 -1.27
N LEU A 312 5.98 9.14 -1.86
CA LEU A 312 4.86 9.83 -1.25
C LEU A 312 3.56 9.04 -1.45
N GLN A 313 3.02 8.58 -0.34
CA GLN A 313 1.71 7.95 -0.25
C GLN A 313 0.80 8.75 0.71
N THR A 314 -0.49 8.69 0.48
CA THR A 314 -1.52 9.41 1.24
C THR A 314 -2.79 8.58 1.41
N GLY A 315 -3.85 9.17 1.95
CA GLY A 315 -5.13 8.49 2.12
C GLY A 315 -5.11 7.41 3.19
N GLN A 316 -4.31 7.58 4.23
CA GLN A 316 -4.21 6.65 5.35
C GLN A 316 -4.54 7.31 6.67
N ILE A 317 -5.29 6.59 7.51
CA ILE A 317 -5.53 6.93 8.91
C ILE A 317 -5.09 5.76 9.77
N SER A 318 -4.39 6.06 10.87
CA SER A 318 -4.04 5.06 11.89
C SER A 318 -4.25 5.62 13.30
N ILE A 319 -4.67 4.73 14.20
CA ILE A 319 -4.85 5.00 15.63
C ILE A 319 -4.00 3.99 16.38
N ARG A 320 -3.13 4.47 17.25
CA ARG A 320 -2.30 3.62 18.10
C ARG A 320 -2.48 4.01 19.56
N HIS A 321 -2.58 3.01 20.42
CA HIS A 321 -2.55 3.14 21.87
C HIS A 321 -1.45 2.28 22.43
N GLN A 322 -0.75 2.80 23.43
CA GLN A 322 0.28 2.10 24.17
C GLN A 322 0.07 2.38 25.66
N LEU A 323 -0.19 1.34 26.42
CA LEU A 323 -0.30 1.42 27.86
C LEU A 323 0.97 0.90 28.50
N LEU A 324 1.73 1.80 29.13
CA LEU A 324 2.91 1.47 29.90
C LEU A 324 2.51 1.34 31.37
N ARG A 325 2.97 0.28 32.04
CA ARG A 325 2.77 0.05 33.49
C ARG A 325 4.09 -0.32 34.13
N ALA A 326 4.45 0.34 35.22
CA ALA A 326 5.58 -0.07 36.05
C ALA A 326 5.24 -1.38 36.79
N THR A 327 6.16 -2.34 36.77
CA THR A 327 6.08 -3.60 37.52
C THR A 327 7.20 -3.74 38.54
N GLY A 328 8.25 -2.94 38.40
CA GLY A 328 9.42 -2.91 39.29
C GLY A 328 10.19 -1.61 39.21
N LEU A 329 9.64 -0.56 38.57
CA LEU A 329 10.25 0.77 38.50
C LEU A 329 9.66 1.68 39.58
N ASP A 330 10.51 2.54 40.16
CA ASP A 330 10.07 3.70 40.92
C ASP A 330 9.50 4.79 39.99
N GLN A 331 8.87 5.80 40.59
CA GLN A 331 8.18 6.86 39.84
C GLN A 331 9.11 7.66 38.93
N LEU A 332 10.35 7.96 39.34
CA LEU A 332 11.29 8.76 38.56
C LEU A 332 11.76 7.98 37.31
N ARG A 333 12.15 6.72 37.50
CA ARG A 333 12.56 5.84 36.39
C ARG A 333 11.41 5.56 35.44
N PHE A 334 10.20 5.39 35.96
CA PHE A 334 9.03 5.23 35.12
C PHE A 334 8.70 6.49 34.34
N ALA A 335 8.75 7.66 34.96
CA ALA A 335 8.56 8.94 34.29
C ALA A 335 9.58 9.16 33.16
N GLN A 336 10.85 8.79 33.39
CA GLN A 336 11.88 8.85 32.35
C GLN A 336 11.56 7.89 31.17
N LEU A 337 11.16 6.64 31.47
CA LEU A 337 10.75 5.67 30.46
C LEU A 337 9.56 6.18 29.63
N ALA A 338 8.50 6.64 30.29
CA ALA A 338 7.29 7.16 29.65
C ALA A 338 7.59 8.40 28.81
N SER A 339 8.42 9.32 29.32
CA SER A 339 8.85 10.50 28.59
C SER A 339 9.72 10.17 27.37
N ALA A 340 10.63 9.20 27.48
CA ALA A 340 11.47 8.76 26.37
C ALA A 340 10.68 8.04 25.27
N SER A 341 9.56 7.39 25.59
CA SER A 341 8.67 6.74 24.62
C SER A 341 7.72 7.73 23.92
N PHE A 342 7.40 8.86 24.55
CA PHE A 342 6.55 9.90 23.99
C PHE A 342 7.36 10.80 23.05
N ARG A 343 7.27 10.52 21.73
CA ARG A 343 8.04 11.26 20.71
C ARG A 343 7.10 12.08 19.84
N ASN A 344 7.27 13.38 19.84
CA ASN A 344 6.37 14.35 19.24
C ASN A 344 6.47 14.45 17.72
N GLU A 345 7.64 14.25 17.11
CA GLU A 345 7.93 14.78 15.79
C GLU A 345 8.07 13.73 14.68
N ASN A 346 7.68 12.49 14.94
CA ASN A 346 7.95 11.43 13.98
C ASN A 346 6.80 11.26 12.99
N PHE A 347 6.80 12.02 11.88
CA PHE A 347 6.00 11.77 10.70
C PHE A 347 6.60 10.70 9.75
N GLY A 348 7.62 9.96 10.17
CA GLY A 348 8.47 9.16 9.30
C GLY A 348 9.62 10.03 8.74
N SER A 349 9.94 9.94 7.45
CA SER A 349 11.00 10.76 6.86
C SER A 349 10.64 12.25 6.91
N ASN A 350 11.30 13.01 7.76
CA ASN A 350 11.15 14.47 7.87
C ASN A 350 11.84 15.23 6.72
N LYS A 351 12.47 14.51 5.78
CA LYS A 351 13.28 15.11 4.68
C LYS A 351 12.60 15.05 3.31
N ASP A 352 11.29 14.79 3.25
CA ASP A 352 10.59 14.81 1.98
C ASP A 352 10.39 16.26 1.51
N SER A 353 11.07 16.65 0.43
CA SER A 353 11.00 18.00 -0.13
C SER A 353 9.61 18.39 -0.64
N ARG A 354 8.71 17.42 -0.83
CA ARG A 354 7.32 17.64 -1.26
C ARG A 354 6.41 18.09 -0.11
N LEU A 355 6.89 17.98 1.13
CA LEU A 355 6.17 18.35 2.35
C LEU A 355 6.87 19.51 3.06
N THR A 356 6.14 20.27 3.84
CA THR A 356 6.73 21.24 4.77
C THR A 356 7.28 20.53 6.00
N GLY A 357 8.13 21.19 6.75
CA GLY A 357 8.43 20.78 8.14
C GLY A 357 7.14 20.80 8.98
N PRO A 358 7.03 19.94 10.00
CA PRO A 358 5.89 19.95 10.90
C PRO A 358 5.87 21.21 11.78
N SER A 359 4.68 21.78 11.95
CA SER A 359 4.39 22.80 12.98
C SER A 359 3.59 22.11 14.09
N CYS A 360 4.07 22.20 15.33
CA CYS A 360 3.48 21.49 16.46
C CYS A 360 3.00 22.47 17.53
N THR A 361 1.86 22.16 18.13
CA THR A 361 1.30 22.85 19.31
C THR A 361 1.04 21.85 20.41
N GLU A 362 1.25 22.26 21.66
CA GLU A 362 1.03 21.43 22.84
C GLU A 362 0.00 22.08 23.76
N GLN A 363 -0.90 21.25 24.30
CA GLN A 363 -1.91 21.67 25.26
C GLN A 363 -2.22 20.54 26.25
N PHE A 364 -2.60 20.92 27.48
CA PHE A 364 -3.23 20.01 28.43
C PHE A 364 -4.74 20.09 28.28
N VAL A 365 -5.36 18.96 28.00
CA VAL A 365 -6.81 18.84 27.77
C VAL A 365 -7.40 17.79 28.68
N ARG A 366 -8.71 17.82 28.88
CA ARG A 366 -9.44 16.79 29.62
C ARG A 366 -10.46 16.14 28.65
N SER A 367 -10.34 14.84 28.48
CA SER A 367 -11.32 14.02 27.77
C SER A 367 -12.17 13.29 28.79
N GLN A 368 -13.42 13.71 28.97
CA GLN A 368 -14.22 13.27 30.09
C GLN A 368 -13.44 13.45 31.41
N ASP A 369 -13.10 12.35 32.11
CA ASP A 369 -12.32 12.38 33.35
C ASP A 369 -10.82 12.08 33.17
N VAL A 370 -10.35 11.86 31.95
CA VAL A 370 -8.96 11.57 31.65
C VAL A 370 -8.19 12.85 31.31
N PRO A 371 -7.23 13.30 32.16
CA PRO A 371 -6.38 14.43 31.81
C PRO A 371 -5.27 13.95 30.85
N LEU A 372 -5.11 14.67 29.75
CA LEU A 372 -4.18 14.34 28.68
C LEU A 372 -3.26 15.53 28.39
N ARG A 373 -1.98 15.27 28.25
CA ARG A 373 -1.06 16.10 27.48
C ARG A 373 -1.26 15.78 26.01
N ALA A 374 -1.60 16.74 25.18
CA ALA A 374 -1.84 16.57 23.75
C ALA A 374 -0.89 17.41 22.93
N VAL A 375 -0.22 16.80 21.94
CA VAL A 375 0.65 17.46 20.97
C VAL A 375 0.10 17.22 19.59
N LEU A 376 -0.32 18.28 18.92
CA LEU A 376 -0.81 18.25 17.55
C LEU A 376 0.24 18.81 16.62
N CYS A 377 0.73 17.99 15.69
CA CYS A 377 1.65 18.37 14.64
C CYS A 377 0.96 18.31 13.28
N VAL A 378 1.18 19.34 12.46
CA VAL A 378 0.59 19.45 11.12
C VAL A 378 1.69 19.84 10.13
N ARG A 379 1.68 19.23 8.93
CA ARG A 379 2.53 19.62 7.80
C ARG A 379 1.73 19.65 6.50
N ALA A 380 2.09 20.55 5.59
CA ALA A 380 1.38 20.73 4.34
C ALA A 380 2.08 20.08 3.16
N TYR A 381 1.32 19.73 2.14
CA TYR A 381 1.81 19.27 0.84
C TYR A 381 2.14 20.48 -0.04
N ARG A 382 3.38 20.60 -0.54
CA ARG A 382 3.83 21.77 -1.31
C ARG A 382 3.17 21.90 -2.67
N LYS A 383 2.98 20.76 -3.37
CA LYS A 383 2.37 20.74 -4.72
C LYS A 383 0.85 20.55 -4.69
N PHE A 384 0.29 20.00 -3.62
CA PHE A 384 -1.12 19.62 -3.54
C PHE A 384 -1.82 20.51 -2.51
N ALA A 385 -2.22 21.71 -2.96
CA ALA A 385 -2.82 22.72 -2.10
C ALA A 385 -4.08 22.19 -1.38
N GLY A 386 -4.19 22.47 -0.08
CA GLY A 386 -5.32 22.04 0.74
C GLY A 386 -5.17 20.66 1.37
N LEU A 387 -4.07 19.93 1.10
CA LEU A 387 -3.75 18.65 1.73
C LEU A 387 -2.70 18.82 2.83
N TYR A 388 -2.92 18.12 3.93
CA TYR A 388 -2.08 18.13 5.13
C TYR A 388 -1.92 16.73 5.71
N ASP A 389 -0.81 16.49 6.39
CA ASP A 389 -0.68 15.38 7.33
C ASP A 389 -0.86 15.90 8.75
N PHE A 390 -1.62 15.16 9.55
CA PHE A 390 -1.86 15.40 10.97
C PHE A 390 -1.27 14.25 11.78
N ALA A 391 -0.57 14.61 12.87
CA ALA A 391 -0.18 13.66 13.91
C ALA A 391 -0.58 14.24 15.26
N LEU A 392 -1.54 13.61 15.93
CA LEU A 392 -1.92 13.94 17.29
C LEU A 392 -1.34 12.88 18.22
N LEU A 393 -0.54 13.32 19.19
CA LEU A 393 -0.01 12.47 20.25
C LEU A 393 -0.65 12.88 21.57
N THR A 394 -1.00 11.90 22.41
CA THR A 394 -1.52 12.15 23.75
C THR A 394 -0.83 11.26 24.78
N ALA A 395 -0.66 11.78 25.99
CA ALA A 395 -0.21 11.02 27.16
C ALA A 395 -1.09 11.33 28.36
N SER A 396 -1.54 10.30 29.08
CA SER A 396 -2.26 10.51 30.34
C SER A 396 -1.34 11.06 31.43
N THR A 397 -1.90 11.90 32.32
CA THR A 397 -1.13 12.60 33.36
C THR A 397 -1.66 12.38 34.78
N ASP A 398 -2.57 11.42 34.97
CA ASP A 398 -3.29 11.16 36.21
C ASP A 398 -2.67 10.06 37.09
N GLN A 399 -1.80 9.21 36.51
CA GLN A 399 -1.25 8.05 37.22
C GLN A 399 0.30 8.10 37.24
N PRO A 400 0.94 7.96 38.43
CA PRO A 400 2.40 8.07 38.54
C PRO A 400 3.17 6.86 37.99
N LEU A 401 2.52 5.68 37.88
CA LEU A 401 3.14 4.41 37.47
C LEU A 401 2.42 3.75 36.26
N ILE A 402 1.48 4.48 35.67
CA ILE A 402 0.77 4.07 34.45
C ILE A 402 0.74 5.25 33.49
N SER A 403 1.09 5.02 32.24
CA SER A 403 1.01 6.04 31.17
C SER A 403 0.31 5.46 29.96
N LEU A 404 -0.85 6.00 29.63
CA LEU A 404 -1.52 5.76 28.37
C LEU A 404 -1.00 6.76 27.36
N GLN A 405 -0.28 6.28 26.35
CA GLN A 405 0.18 7.08 25.21
C GLN A 405 -0.60 6.69 23.98
N SER A 406 -1.19 7.67 23.31
CA SER A 406 -2.00 7.41 22.12
C SER A 406 -1.59 8.32 20.98
N ARG A 407 -1.79 7.82 19.76
CA ARG A 407 -1.46 8.54 18.54
C ARG A 407 -2.55 8.35 17.48
N LEU A 408 -2.93 9.44 16.85
CA LEU A 408 -3.74 9.47 15.64
C LEU A 408 -2.88 10.08 14.52
N ASP A 409 -2.67 9.33 13.44
CA ASP A 409 -2.08 9.85 12.21
C ASP A 409 -3.15 9.90 11.13
N ALA A 410 -3.23 11.03 10.40
CA ALA A 410 -4.05 11.17 9.21
C ALA A 410 -3.20 11.80 8.11
N ARG A 411 -3.07 11.12 6.98
CA ARG A 411 -2.24 11.55 5.86
C ARG A 411 -3.08 12.02 4.68
N GLY A 412 -2.77 13.22 4.17
CA GLY A 412 -3.40 13.81 3.01
C GLY A 412 -4.87 14.16 3.23
N VAL A 413 -5.20 14.73 4.38
CA VAL A 413 -6.53 15.24 4.69
C VAL A 413 -6.59 16.76 4.53
N SER A 414 -7.79 17.33 4.33
CA SER A 414 -7.98 18.77 4.44
C SER A 414 -7.77 19.23 5.89
N TYR A 415 -7.42 20.51 6.07
CA TYR A 415 -7.22 21.07 7.41
C TYR A 415 -8.46 20.89 8.29
N GLU A 416 -9.65 21.16 7.73
CA GLU A 416 -10.92 20.97 8.41
C GLU A 416 -11.14 19.51 8.84
N ASN A 417 -10.93 18.56 7.95
CA ASN A 417 -11.11 17.15 8.24
C ASN A 417 -10.07 16.62 9.23
N GLY A 418 -8.82 17.13 9.18
CA GLY A 418 -7.82 16.83 10.20
C GLY A 418 -8.25 17.30 11.59
N LEU A 419 -8.86 18.49 11.70
CA LEU A 419 -9.41 18.97 12.97
C LEU A 419 -10.64 18.19 13.42
N ARG A 420 -11.53 17.76 12.51
CA ARG A 420 -12.67 16.87 12.82
C ARG A 420 -12.20 15.56 13.45
N LEU A 421 -11.21 14.92 12.84
CA LEU A 421 -10.60 13.67 13.35
C LEU A 421 -9.94 13.89 14.72
N THR A 422 -9.17 14.96 14.86
CA THR A 422 -8.50 15.33 16.12
C THR A 422 -9.50 15.51 17.25
N ARG A 423 -10.59 16.26 17.01
CA ARG A 423 -11.63 16.49 18.01
C ARG A 423 -12.37 15.22 18.39
N ALA A 424 -12.76 14.41 17.39
CA ALA A 424 -13.44 13.14 17.63
C ALA A 424 -12.58 12.16 18.46
N PHE A 425 -11.29 12.11 18.17
CA PHE A 425 -10.35 11.28 18.90
C PHE A 425 -10.13 11.77 20.33
N LEU A 426 -9.89 13.08 20.54
CA LEU A 426 -9.69 13.65 21.87
C LEU A 426 -10.92 13.54 22.76
N ALA A 427 -12.12 13.62 22.20
CA ALA A 427 -13.37 13.55 22.98
C ALA A 427 -13.72 12.12 23.48
N ALA A 428 -13.02 11.10 22.98
CA ALA A 428 -13.49 9.73 23.15
C ALA A 428 -12.70 8.90 24.19
N PHE A 429 -11.77 9.50 24.97
CA PHE A 429 -11.12 8.79 26.07
C PHE A 429 -12.02 8.79 27.32
N ALA A 430 -12.03 7.68 28.07
CA ALA A 430 -12.75 7.56 29.31
C ALA A 430 -11.99 6.72 30.33
N LEU A 431 -12.33 6.84 31.61
CA LEU A 431 -11.93 5.87 32.64
C LEU A 431 -12.86 4.64 32.62
N GLU A 432 -12.33 3.49 32.99
CA GLU A 432 -13.19 2.34 33.25
C GLU A 432 -14.14 2.61 34.43
N PRO A 433 -15.42 2.19 34.33
CA PRO A 433 -16.34 2.32 35.44
C PRO A 433 -15.81 1.57 36.67
N LYS A 434 -15.75 2.24 37.82
CA LYS A 434 -15.42 1.58 39.10
C LYS A 434 -16.51 0.58 39.42
N GLY A 435 -16.26 -0.71 39.24
CA GLY A 435 -17.20 -1.76 39.66
C GLY A 435 -17.47 -2.91 38.69
N GLY A 436 -16.89 -2.90 37.47
CA GLY A 436 -16.94 -4.08 36.58
C GLY A 436 -15.85 -5.08 36.94
N ARG A 437 -16.15 -6.10 37.72
CA ARG A 437 -15.35 -7.33 37.73
C ARG A 437 -15.60 -8.05 36.40
N PRO A 438 -14.57 -8.67 35.81
CA PRO A 438 -14.69 -9.44 34.57
C PRO A 438 -15.62 -10.63 34.71
#